data_6bf20fe0dbfe7c45a16369352c752181
#
_entry.id   6bf20fe0dbfe7c45a16369352c752181
#
_cell.length_a   1.000
_cell.length_b   1.000
_cell.length_c   1.000
_cell.angle_alpha   90.00
_cell.angle_beta   90.00
_cell.angle_gamma   90.00
#
_symmetry.space_group_name_H-M   'P 1'
#
loop_
_entity.id
_entity.type
_entity.pdbx_description
1 polymer ?
#
loop_
_entity_poly.entity_id
_entity_poly.type
_entity_poly.pdbx_seq_one_letter_code
_entity_poly.pdbx_strand_id
1 'polypeptide(L)'
;MKITITGGLGHIGSALIRSNSASLGVKEIVIVDSLSTQRFGSLFNLSQNPKITFIDKSIGQLDINDLEIIKGSTALIHLAAMTDASGSVHKKDELFANNLCGTETVIKLCIKQGIKLVFPSSTSVYGSQLSLVDENTLDLNPQSPYAVCKLREEDLIQESIALGLNGVILRFGTIHGVSPGMRFHTAVNKFCFDYTLGKPLSVWRTAINQYRPYLALSDAIRAIQHVIGNEIYDGQIYNVLTENISLQRIISIIEEIGGRLAQIEYVDSPIMNQFSYEVSKLKFEKTGFEYQGSVYEDISSTLKILDGIQNVRL
;
A
#
# COMPACT_ATOMS: atom_id res chain seq x y z
N MET A 1 17.59 -15.95 -4.24
CA MET A 1 16.22 -16.43 -3.93
C MET A 1 15.25 -16.05 -5.06
N LYS A 2 14.05 -16.60 -5.06
CA LYS A 2 12.93 -16.26 -5.94
C LYS A 2 11.80 -15.68 -5.11
N ILE A 3 11.12 -14.64 -5.57
CA ILE A 3 9.94 -14.08 -4.92
C ILE A 3 8.78 -13.95 -5.90
N THR A 4 7.56 -14.05 -5.39
CA THR A 4 6.34 -13.79 -6.16
C THR A 4 5.65 -12.54 -5.63
N ILE A 5 5.20 -11.66 -6.52
CA ILE A 5 4.49 -10.41 -6.20
C ILE A 5 3.17 -10.40 -6.94
N THR A 6 2.07 -10.47 -6.22
CA THR A 6 0.74 -10.29 -6.82
C THR A 6 0.36 -8.81 -6.79
N GLY A 7 -0.34 -8.31 -7.81
CA GLY A 7 -0.59 -6.88 -7.95
C GLY A 7 0.70 -6.08 -8.20
N GLY A 8 1.68 -6.72 -8.83
CA GLY A 8 3.03 -6.17 -8.97
C GLY A 8 3.12 -4.92 -9.84
N LEU A 9 2.10 -4.61 -10.63
CA LEU A 9 2.06 -3.40 -11.45
C LEU A 9 1.44 -2.19 -10.72
N GLY A 10 0.93 -2.40 -9.50
CA GLY A 10 0.39 -1.35 -8.65
C GLY A 10 1.47 -0.40 -8.10
N HIS A 11 1.05 0.57 -7.27
CA HIS A 11 1.91 1.61 -6.71
C HIS A 11 3.11 1.02 -5.96
N ILE A 12 2.88 0.13 -5.00
CA ILE A 12 3.94 -0.50 -4.20
C ILE A 12 4.71 -1.50 -5.07
N GLY A 13 4.00 -2.38 -5.78
CA GLY A 13 4.61 -3.45 -6.57
C GLY A 13 5.57 -2.94 -7.64
N SER A 14 5.18 -1.91 -8.41
CA SER A 14 6.02 -1.34 -9.47
C SER A 14 7.31 -0.70 -8.94
N ALA A 15 7.30 -0.17 -7.72
CA ALA A 15 8.48 0.32 -7.05
C ALA A 15 9.33 -0.82 -6.46
N LEU A 16 8.69 -1.83 -5.85
CA LEU A 16 9.39 -2.99 -5.27
C LEU A 16 10.17 -3.76 -6.34
N ILE A 17 9.59 -3.98 -7.53
CA ILE A 17 10.24 -4.64 -8.66
C ILE A 17 11.53 -3.90 -9.09
N ARG A 18 11.54 -2.57 -8.99
CA ARG A 18 12.66 -1.70 -9.37
C ARG A 18 13.63 -1.41 -8.24
N SER A 19 13.26 -1.78 -7.02
CA SER A 19 14.14 -1.59 -5.87
C SER A 19 15.35 -2.52 -5.98
N ASN A 20 16.44 -2.14 -5.31
CA ASN A 20 17.67 -2.93 -5.30
C ASN A 20 17.47 -4.24 -4.51
N SER A 21 16.77 -5.20 -5.10
CA SER A 21 16.57 -6.55 -4.55
C SER A 21 17.84 -7.40 -4.55
N ALA A 22 18.91 -6.92 -5.21
CA ALA A 22 20.18 -7.63 -5.28
C ALA A 22 20.83 -7.75 -3.90
N SER A 23 20.64 -6.79 -2.99
CA SER A 23 21.11 -6.86 -1.61
C SER A 23 20.50 -8.03 -0.82
N LEU A 24 19.30 -8.47 -1.20
CA LEU A 24 18.61 -9.64 -0.63
C LEU A 24 18.95 -10.95 -1.37
N GLY A 25 19.79 -10.89 -2.40
CA GLY A 25 20.11 -12.06 -3.23
C GLY A 25 18.93 -12.56 -4.07
N VAL A 26 17.96 -11.70 -4.40
CA VAL A 26 16.84 -12.03 -5.29
C VAL A 26 17.37 -12.18 -6.72
N LYS A 27 17.15 -13.36 -7.31
CA LYS A 27 17.57 -13.70 -8.66
C LYS A 27 16.40 -13.79 -9.64
N GLU A 28 15.19 -13.98 -9.13
CA GLU A 28 13.98 -14.13 -9.93
C GLU A 28 12.78 -13.47 -9.22
N ILE A 29 11.99 -12.72 -9.97
CA ILE A 29 10.72 -12.13 -9.53
C ILE A 29 9.62 -12.65 -10.47
N VAL A 30 8.60 -13.25 -9.91
CA VAL A 30 7.36 -13.59 -10.61
C VAL A 30 6.33 -12.52 -10.28
N ILE A 31 5.80 -11.86 -11.30
CA ILE A 31 4.74 -10.87 -11.18
C ILE A 31 3.44 -11.52 -11.62
N VAL A 32 2.41 -11.43 -10.78
CA VAL A 32 1.03 -11.81 -11.14
C VAL A 32 0.17 -10.56 -11.06
N ASP A 33 -0.38 -10.12 -12.20
CA ASP A 33 -1.25 -8.94 -12.26
C ASP A 33 -2.23 -9.09 -13.43
N SER A 34 -3.49 -8.73 -13.24
CA SER A 34 -4.54 -8.86 -14.24
C SER A 34 -4.64 -7.67 -15.19
N LEU A 35 -3.78 -6.67 -15.05
CA LEU A 35 -3.83 -5.40 -15.79
C LEU A 35 -5.19 -4.67 -15.72
N SER A 36 -6.06 -5.04 -14.79
CA SER A 36 -7.39 -4.43 -14.62
C SER A 36 -7.35 -2.91 -14.46
N THR A 37 -6.22 -2.38 -13.97
CA THR A 37 -5.98 -0.94 -13.82
C THR A 37 -5.13 -0.34 -14.93
N GLN A 38 -4.83 -1.10 -16.01
CA GLN A 38 -4.12 -0.68 -17.22
C GLN A 38 -2.75 -0.02 -16.97
N ARG A 39 -2.01 -0.48 -15.96
CA ARG A 39 -0.70 0.11 -15.61
C ARG A 39 0.45 -0.50 -16.40
N PHE A 40 0.32 -0.54 -17.71
CA PHE A 40 1.34 -1.08 -18.62
C PHE A 40 2.72 -0.42 -18.44
N GLY A 41 2.77 0.87 -18.12
CA GLY A 41 4.01 1.60 -17.83
C GLY A 41 4.86 0.98 -16.73
N SER A 42 4.24 0.20 -15.82
CA SER A 42 4.94 -0.53 -14.78
C SER A 42 5.80 -1.69 -15.31
N LEU A 43 5.62 -2.11 -16.56
CA LEU A 43 6.45 -3.11 -17.23
C LEU A 43 7.59 -2.50 -18.07
N PHE A 44 7.62 -1.16 -18.23
CA PHE A 44 8.64 -0.53 -19.06
C PHE A 44 9.98 -0.43 -18.33
N ASN A 45 11.07 -0.56 -19.09
CA ASN A 45 12.44 -0.38 -18.60
C ASN A 45 12.76 -1.21 -17.34
N LEU A 46 12.25 -2.44 -17.27
CA LEU A 46 12.61 -3.37 -16.20
C LEU A 46 14.05 -3.86 -16.38
N SER A 47 14.75 -4.05 -15.27
CA SER A 47 16.09 -4.64 -15.30
C SER A 47 16.05 -6.09 -15.78
N GLN A 48 17.10 -6.54 -16.45
CA GLN A 48 17.29 -7.95 -16.81
C GLN A 48 17.76 -8.81 -15.62
N ASN A 49 18.20 -8.17 -14.57
CA ASN A 49 18.64 -8.83 -13.34
C ASN A 49 18.06 -8.07 -12.13
N PRO A 50 17.19 -8.71 -11.31
CA PRO A 50 16.76 -10.12 -11.37
C PRO A 50 15.95 -10.46 -12.64
N LYS A 51 15.90 -11.75 -12.99
CA LYS A 51 14.99 -12.24 -14.04
C LYS A 51 13.54 -11.98 -13.63
N ILE A 52 12.76 -11.39 -14.52
CA ILE A 52 11.35 -11.07 -14.29
C ILE A 52 10.49 -11.95 -15.17
N THR A 53 9.53 -12.65 -14.56
CA THR A 53 8.50 -13.41 -15.25
C THR A 53 7.15 -12.77 -14.96
N PHE A 54 6.35 -12.48 -15.98
CA PHE A 54 5.04 -11.85 -15.85
C PHE A 54 3.93 -12.84 -16.20
N ILE A 55 2.94 -12.95 -15.32
CA ILE A 55 1.72 -13.74 -15.50
C ILE A 55 0.54 -12.74 -15.56
N ASP A 56 -0.05 -12.59 -16.76
CA ASP A 56 -1.21 -11.73 -17.01
C ASP A 56 -2.50 -12.46 -16.63
N LYS A 57 -2.76 -12.56 -15.33
CA LYS A 57 -3.97 -13.21 -14.78
C LYS A 57 -4.35 -12.60 -13.44
N SER A 58 -5.64 -12.68 -13.10
CA SER A 58 -6.06 -12.51 -11.71
C SER A 58 -5.68 -13.75 -10.88
N ILE A 59 -5.55 -13.57 -9.57
CA ILE A 59 -5.15 -14.66 -8.65
C ILE A 59 -6.09 -15.85 -8.74
N GLY A 60 -7.41 -15.62 -8.86
CA GLY A 60 -8.41 -16.69 -8.96
C GLY A 60 -8.39 -17.45 -10.31
N GLN A 61 -7.59 -16.99 -11.29
CA GLN A 61 -7.51 -17.60 -12.62
C GLN A 61 -6.17 -18.35 -12.86
N LEU A 62 -5.33 -18.46 -11.83
CA LEU A 62 -4.07 -19.19 -11.93
C LEU A 62 -4.32 -20.67 -12.22
N ASP A 63 -3.66 -21.20 -13.25
CA ASP A 63 -3.71 -22.60 -13.64
C ASP A 63 -2.46 -23.39 -13.16
N ILE A 64 -2.39 -24.67 -13.50
CA ILE A 64 -1.30 -25.54 -13.06
C ILE A 64 0.06 -25.09 -13.58
N ASN A 65 0.13 -24.50 -14.78
CA ASN A 65 1.38 -24.01 -15.35
C ASN A 65 1.86 -22.76 -14.60
N ASP A 66 0.93 -21.85 -14.26
CA ASP A 66 1.23 -20.67 -13.44
C ASP A 66 1.75 -21.08 -12.05
N LEU A 67 1.13 -22.09 -11.44
CA LEU A 67 1.56 -22.63 -10.13
C LEU A 67 2.95 -23.25 -10.19
N GLU A 68 3.34 -23.92 -11.28
CA GLU A 68 4.69 -24.41 -11.49
C GLU A 68 5.70 -23.25 -11.68
N ILE A 69 5.29 -22.15 -12.34
CA ILE A 69 6.13 -20.92 -12.43
C ILE A 69 6.36 -20.32 -11.05
N ILE A 70 5.34 -20.27 -10.18
CA ILE A 70 5.41 -19.71 -8.83
C ILE A 70 6.21 -20.62 -7.88
N LYS A 71 6.19 -21.90 -8.11
CA LYS A 71 6.83 -22.90 -7.27
C LYS A 71 8.30 -22.61 -7.02
N GLY A 72 8.74 -22.85 -5.77
CA GLY A 72 10.09 -22.54 -5.31
C GLY A 72 10.31 -21.07 -4.94
N SER A 73 9.26 -20.24 -4.93
CA SER A 73 9.34 -18.91 -4.34
C SER A 73 9.59 -19.03 -2.83
N THR A 74 10.54 -18.24 -2.34
CA THR A 74 10.85 -18.13 -0.91
C THR A 74 9.75 -17.35 -0.18
N ALA A 75 9.26 -16.29 -0.82
CA ALA A 75 8.19 -15.46 -0.28
C ALA A 75 7.21 -15.04 -1.38
N LEU A 76 5.96 -14.83 -0.99
CA LEU A 76 4.91 -14.21 -1.79
C LEU A 76 4.45 -12.93 -1.10
N ILE A 77 4.52 -11.83 -1.82
CA ILE A 77 4.05 -10.52 -1.39
C ILE A 77 2.68 -10.27 -2.04
N HIS A 78 1.60 -10.24 -1.24
CA HIS A 78 0.24 -10.14 -1.74
C HIS A 78 -0.23 -8.69 -1.81
N LEU A 79 0.01 -8.02 -2.96
CA LEU A 79 -0.40 -6.63 -3.21
C LEU A 79 -1.66 -6.51 -4.10
N ALA A 80 -2.13 -7.63 -4.68
CA ALA A 80 -3.32 -7.64 -5.52
C ALA A 80 -4.56 -7.41 -4.68
N ALA A 81 -5.17 -6.25 -4.83
CA ALA A 81 -6.42 -5.89 -4.14
C ALA A 81 -7.11 -4.71 -4.84
N MET A 82 -8.42 -4.66 -4.74
CA MET A 82 -9.17 -3.42 -4.95
C MET A 82 -9.00 -2.54 -3.70
N THR A 83 -8.47 -1.32 -3.87
CA THR A 83 -7.97 -0.50 -2.75
C THR A 83 -8.55 0.91 -2.68
N ASP A 84 -9.47 1.27 -3.57
CA ASP A 84 -10.13 2.58 -3.51
C ASP A 84 -11.20 2.60 -2.41
N ALA A 85 -10.84 3.14 -1.24
CA ALA A 85 -11.74 3.20 -0.09
C ALA A 85 -12.97 4.09 -0.35
N SER A 86 -12.83 5.17 -1.13
CA SER A 86 -13.95 6.07 -1.45
C SER A 86 -14.88 5.47 -2.51
N GLY A 87 -14.33 4.88 -3.55
CA GLY A 87 -15.08 4.16 -4.60
C GLY A 87 -15.67 2.84 -4.13
N SER A 88 -15.17 2.26 -3.04
CA SER A 88 -15.61 0.96 -2.52
C SER A 88 -17.06 0.94 -2.01
N VAL A 89 -17.63 2.12 -1.68
CA VAL A 89 -19.01 2.25 -1.21
C VAL A 89 -20.00 1.73 -2.26
N HIS A 90 -19.74 2.01 -3.53
CA HIS A 90 -20.61 1.60 -4.65
C HIS A 90 -20.26 0.23 -5.24
N LYS A 91 -19.11 -0.36 -4.87
CA LYS A 91 -18.59 -1.63 -5.39
C LYS A 91 -18.25 -2.62 -4.28
N LYS A 92 -19.01 -2.57 -3.19
CA LYS A 92 -18.74 -3.36 -1.99
C LYS A 92 -18.62 -4.85 -2.29
N ASP A 93 -19.64 -5.41 -2.96
CA ASP A 93 -19.71 -6.86 -3.22
C ASP A 93 -18.60 -7.32 -4.16
N GLU A 94 -18.28 -6.52 -5.19
CA GLU A 94 -17.15 -6.77 -6.11
C GLU A 94 -15.82 -6.74 -5.35
N LEU A 95 -15.64 -5.75 -4.48
CA LEU A 95 -14.43 -5.62 -3.66
C LEU A 95 -14.23 -6.82 -2.74
N PHE A 96 -15.29 -7.22 -2.02
CA PHE A 96 -15.23 -8.37 -1.11
C PHE A 96 -14.96 -9.66 -1.86
N ALA A 97 -15.68 -9.90 -2.96
CA ALA A 97 -15.47 -11.09 -3.78
C ALA A 97 -14.03 -11.16 -4.32
N ASN A 98 -13.51 -10.06 -4.86
CA ASN A 98 -12.16 -10.01 -5.42
C ASN A 98 -11.09 -10.21 -4.34
N ASN A 99 -11.14 -9.44 -3.25
CA ASN A 99 -10.07 -9.43 -2.27
C ASN A 99 -10.05 -10.70 -1.42
N LEU A 100 -11.20 -11.13 -0.87
CA LEU A 100 -11.25 -12.34 -0.04
C LEU A 100 -10.90 -13.59 -0.85
N CYS A 101 -11.47 -13.77 -2.06
CA CYS A 101 -11.13 -14.90 -2.92
C CYS A 101 -9.64 -14.91 -3.30
N GLY A 102 -9.07 -13.74 -3.59
CA GLY A 102 -7.63 -13.59 -3.86
C GLY A 102 -6.78 -14.02 -2.67
N THR A 103 -7.11 -13.52 -1.47
CA THR A 103 -6.41 -13.83 -0.23
C THR A 103 -6.52 -15.32 0.12
N GLU A 104 -7.71 -15.92 0.03
CA GLU A 104 -7.89 -17.37 0.25
C GLU A 104 -7.05 -18.21 -0.72
N THR A 105 -7.02 -17.81 -2.00
CA THR A 105 -6.23 -18.52 -3.02
C THR A 105 -4.74 -18.44 -2.70
N VAL A 106 -4.25 -17.27 -2.31
CA VAL A 106 -2.84 -17.08 -1.91
C VAL A 106 -2.50 -17.87 -0.66
N ILE A 107 -3.35 -17.90 0.35
CA ILE A 107 -3.18 -18.72 1.56
C ILE A 107 -3.01 -20.21 1.19
N LYS A 108 -3.96 -20.75 0.40
CA LYS A 108 -3.93 -22.15 -0.05
C LYS A 108 -2.64 -22.48 -0.82
N LEU A 109 -2.22 -21.55 -1.69
CA LEU A 109 -0.99 -21.66 -2.46
C LEU A 109 0.24 -21.68 -1.54
N CYS A 110 0.33 -20.74 -0.61
CA CYS A 110 1.45 -20.62 0.33
C CYS A 110 1.59 -21.86 1.21
N ILE A 111 0.49 -22.36 1.80
CA ILE A 111 0.50 -23.56 2.60
C ILE A 111 0.93 -24.78 1.76
N LYS A 112 0.32 -24.96 0.57
CA LYS A 112 0.59 -26.12 -0.30
C LYS A 112 2.06 -26.20 -0.76
N GLN A 113 2.68 -25.03 -1.02
CA GLN A 113 4.03 -24.97 -1.59
C GLN A 113 5.10 -24.58 -0.56
N GLY A 114 4.73 -24.34 0.71
CA GLY A 114 5.67 -23.89 1.74
C GLY A 114 6.23 -22.49 1.51
N ILE A 115 5.48 -21.60 0.82
CA ILE A 115 5.89 -20.23 0.53
C ILE A 115 5.51 -19.33 1.69
N LYS A 116 6.42 -18.47 2.14
CA LYS A 116 6.19 -17.51 3.22
C LYS A 116 5.36 -16.33 2.70
N LEU A 117 4.35 -15.87 3.48
CA LEU A 117 3.44 -14.80 3.08
C LEU A 117 3.81 -13.46 3.72
N VAL A 118 3.99 -12.43 2.91
CA VAL A 118 3.97 -11.03 3.34
C VAL A 118 2.65 -10.41 2.90
N PHE A 119 1.81 -10.01 3.86
CA PHE A 119 0.50 -9.44 3.60
C PHE A 119 0.41 -7.97 4.01
N PRO A 120 0.44 -7.03 3.08
CA PRO A 120 0.11 -5.64 3.36
C PRO A 120 -1.39 -5.46 3.62
N SER A 121 -1.71 -5.18 4.87
CA SER A 121 -3.00 -4.71 5.33
C SER A 121 -3.02 -3.17 5.40
N SER A 122 -3.87 -2.59 6.20
CA SER A 122 -4.05 -1.14 6.28
C SER A 122 -4.34 -0.68 7.71
N THR A 123 -3.74 0.43 8.12
CA THR A 123 -4.10 1.11 9.37
C THR A 123 -5.55 1.61 9.39
N SER A 124 -6.24 1.65 8.26
CA SER A 124 -7.67 2.02 8.20
C SER A 124 -8.59 1.06 8.98
N VAL A 125 -8.11 -0.13 9.36
CA VAL A 125 -8.85 -1.07 10.22
C VAL A 125 -9.12 -0.51 11.62
N TYR A 126 -8.29 0.40 12.11
CA TYR A 126 -8.51 1.07 13.38
C TYR A 126 -9.74 1.97 13.35
N GLY A 127 -10.05 2.57 12.20
CA GLY A 127 -11.13 3.55 12.08
C GLY A 127 -10.87 4.82 12.88
N SER A 128 -11.92 5.37 13.49
CA SER A 128 -11.83 6.59 14.30
C SER A 128 -11.47 6.24 15.74
N GLN A 129 -10.41 6.85 16.25
CA GLN A 129 -9.90 6.62 17.59
C GLN A 129 -9.62 7.97 18.29
N LEU A 130 -9.79 7.99 19.60
CA LEU A 130 -9.57 9.18 20.44
C LEU A 130 -8.12 9.30 20.95
N SER A 131 -7.33 8.26 20.80
CA SER A 131 -5.96 8.18 21.33
C SER A 131 -5.04 7.49 20.33
N LEU A 132 -3.74 7.51 20.62
CA LEU A 132 -2.74 6.71 19.90
C LEU A 132 -3.11 5.22 20.02
N VAL A 133 -3.18 4.53 18.88
CA VAL A 133 -3.46 3.10 18.81
C VAL A 133 -2.21 2.31 18.42
N ASP A 134 -2.17 1.07 18.83
CA ASP A 134 -1.15 0.09 18.47
C ASP A 134 -1.77 -1.26 18.08
N GLU A 135 -0.94 -2.26 17.83
CA GLU A 135 -1.37 -3.60 17.40
C GLU A 135 -2.15 -4.36 18.49
N ASN A 136 -2.12 -3.92 19.75
CA ASN A 136 -2.89 -4.49 20.88
C ASN A 136 -4.28 -3.88 21.02
N THR A 137 -4.60 -2.85 20.27
CA THR A 137 -5.91 -2.21 20.26
C THR A 137 -6.97 -3.19 19.76
N LEU A 138 -7.89 -3.56 20.65
CA LEU A 138 -8.95 -4.54 20.38
C LEU A 138 -10.21 -3.90 19.74
N ASP A 139 -10.46 -2.63 20.05
CA ASP A 139 -11.63 -1.91 19.53
C ASP A 139 -11.32 -1.36 18.12
N LEU A 140 -11.40 -2.25 17.15
CA LEU A 140 -11.24 -1.91 15.75
C LEU A 140 -12.59 -1.49 15.16
N ASN A 141 -12.62 -0.28 14.58
CA ASN A 141 -13.84 0.32 14.07
C ASN A 141 -13.71 0.74 12.58
N PRO A 142 -13.53 -0.20 11.65
CA PRO A 142 -13.32 0.09 10.23
C PRO A 142 -14.53 0.79 9.63
N GLN A 143 -14.33 1.96 8.98
CA GLN A 143 -15.41 2.84 8.54
C GLN A 143 -15.69 2.80 7.02
N SER A 144 -14.91 2.05 6.27
CA SER A 144 -15.13 1.87 4.83
C SER A 144 -15.24 0.39 4.48
N PRO A 145 -15.97 0.02 3.39
CA PRO A 145 -15.99 -1.35 2.92
C PRO A 145 -14.58 -1.94 2.71
N TYR A 146 -13.63 -1.12 2.23
CA TYR A 146 -12.24 -1.52 2.08
C TYR A 146 -11.59 -1.88 3.44
N ALA A 147 -11.77 -1.05 4.46
CA ALA A 147 -11.20 -1.30 5.79
C ALA A 147 -11.81 -2.55 6.45
N VAL A 148 -13.15 -2.74 6.31
CA VAL A 148 -13.84 -3.96 6.77
C VAL A 148 -13.32 -5.20 6.04
N CYS A 149 -13.09 -5.10 4.71
CA CYS A 149 -12.54 -6.20 3.94
C CYS A 149 -11.12 -6.54 4.41
N LYS A 150 -10.25 -5.53 4.61
CA LYS A 150 -8.89 -5.74 5.11
C LYS A 150 -8.86 -6.44 6.47
N LEU A 151 -9.76 -6.06 7.37
CA LEU A 151 -9.88 -6.73 8.67
C LEU A 151 -10.25 -8.21 8.52
N ARG A 152 -11.21 -8.53 7.63
CA ARG A 152 -11.58 -9.94 7.35
C ARG A 152 -10.44 -10.72 6.70
N GLU A 153 -9.65 -10.09 5.83
CA GLU A 153 -8.44 -10.71 5.26
C GLU A 153 -7.41 -11.00 6.36
N GLU A 154 -7.22 -10.09 7.34
CA GLU A 154 -6.37 -10.34 8.50
C GLU A 154 -6.85 -11.54 9.30
N ASP A 155 -8.16 -11.65 9.58
CA ASP A 155 -8.76 -12.77 10.30
C ASP A 155 -8.46 -14.12 9.59
N LEU A 156 -8.70 -14.20 8.27
CA LEU A 156 -8.39 -15.38 7.45
C LEU A 156 -6.92 -15.79 7.54
N ILE A 157 -6.01 -14.80 7.51
CA ILE A 157 -4.57 -15.05 7.59
C ILE A 157 -4.18 -15.53 8.98
N GLN A 158 -4.70 -14.90 10.05
CA GLN A 158 -4.43 -15.30 11.43
C GLN A 158 -4.91 -16.73 11.72
N GLU A 159 -6.12 -17.09 11.28
CA GLU A 159 -6.63 -18.45 11.35
C GLU A 159 -5.72 -19.42 10.60
N SER A 160 -5.23 -19.04 9.42
CA SER A 160 -4.35 -19.87 8.61
C SER A 160 -2.95 -20.01 9.19
N ILE A 161 -2.44 -18.99 9.89
CA ILE A 161 -1.17 -19.06 10.64
C ILE A 161 -1.28 -20.10 11.76
N ALA A 162 -2.39 -20.15 12.47
CA ALA A 162 -2.65 -21.18 13.47
C ALA A 162 -2.69 -22.61 12.88
N LEU A 163 -2.94 -22.72 11.56
CA LEU A 163 -2.95 -23.99 10.80
C LEU A 163 -1.64 -24.25 10.04
N GLY A 164 -0.59 -23.46 10.25
CA GLY A 164 0.75 -23.70 9.73
C GLY A 164 1.19 -22.79 8.57
N LEU A 165 0.44 -21.73 8.24
CA LEU A 165 0.92 -20.71 7.31
C LEU A 165 2.07 -19.91 7.97
N ASN A 166 3.22 -19.84 7.32
CA ASN A 166 4.28 -18.91 7.70
C ASN A 166 4.00 -17.54 7.07
N GLY A 167 3.65 -16.55 7.85
CA GLY A 167 3.27 -15.24 7.31
C GLY A 167 3.43 -14.10 8.32
N VAL A 168 3.32 -12.88 7.80
CA VAL A 168 3.33 -11.63 8.57
C VAL A 168 2.32 -10.67 7.97
N ILE A 169 1.67 -9.89 8.82
CA ILE A 169 0.71 -8.86 8.43
C ILE A 169 1.32 -7.49 8.70
N LEU A 170 1.33 -6.62 7.67
CA LEU A 170 1.84 -5.25 7.76
C LEU A 170 0.69 -4.26 7.56
N ARG A 171 0.20 -3.63 8.62
CA ARG A 171 -0.80 -2.57 8.53
C ARG A 171 -0.14 -1.29 8.04
N PHE A 172 -0.21 -1.04 6.75
CA PHE A 172 0.39 0.12 6.11
C PHE A 172 -0.43 1.40 6.34
N GLY A 173 0.27 2.50 6.64
CA GLY A 173 -0.27 3.84 6.55
C GLY A 173 -0.64 4.23 5.12
N THR A 174 -1.22 5.42 4.93
CA THR A 174 -1.55 5.94 3.60
C THR A 174 -0.28 6.14 2.77
N ILE A 175 -0.13 5.36 1.70
CA ILE A 175 1.06 5.39 0.84
C ILE A 175 1.11 6.68 0.03
N HIS A 176 2.31 7.29 -0.01
CA HIS A 176 2.66 8.42 -0.88
C HIS A 176 4.03 8.21 -1.52
N GLY A 177 4.35 9.01 -2.54
CA GLY A 177 5.61 8.93 -3.28
C GLY A 177 5.42 8.46 -4.72
N VAL A 178 6.51 8.47 -5.49
CA VAL A 178 6.51 8.29 -6.94
C VAL A 178 6.82 6.85 -7.34
N SER A 179 6.03 6.29 -8.23
CA SER A 179 6.35 5.05 -8.94
C SER A 179 5.62 4.99 -10.29
N PRO A 180 6.04 4.11 -11.22
CA PRO A 180 5.32 3.91 -12.48
C PRO A 180 3.85 3.50 -12.31
N GLY A 181 3.54 2.77 -11.23
CA GLY A 181 2.18 2.35 -10.87
C GLY A 181 1.48 3.28 -9.88
N MET A 182 1.97 4.50 -9.66
CA MET A 182 1.41 5.43 -8.68
C MET A 182 -0.06 5.78 -8.94
N ARG A 183 -0.74 6.22 -7.90
CA ARG A 183 -2.15 6.58 -7.91
C ARG A 183 -2.37 7.98 -7.37
N PHE A 184 -3.39 8.65 -7.88
CA PHE A 184 -3.78 10.02 -7.52
C PHE A 184 -5.13 10.09 -6.78
N HIS A 185 -5.50 9.05 -6.03
CA HIS A 185 -6.71 9.04 -5.21
C HIS A 185 -6.42 9.20 -3.71
N THR A 186 -5.15 9.10 -3.28
CA THR A 186 -4.72 9.38 -1.91
C THR A 186 -4.25 10.83 -1.76
N ALA A 187 -4.44 11.41 -0.58
CA ALA A 187 -4.33 12.85 -0.35
C ALA A 187 -3.01 13.45 -0.89
N VAL A 188 -1.85 12.93 -0.51
CA VAL A 188 -0.56 13.56 -0.88
C VAL A 188 -0.40 13.63 -2.40
N ASN A 189 -0.47 12.48 -3.09
CA ASN A 189 -0.27 12.44 -4.54
C ASN A 189 -1.34 13.24 -5.29
N LYS A 190 -2.60 13.15 -4.85
CA LYS A 190 -3.71 13.89 -5.43
C LYS A 190 -3.52 15.41 -5.27
N PHE A 191 -3.16 15.86 -4.08
CA PHE A 191 -2.98 17.28 -3.81
C PHE A 191 -1.80 17.87 -4.60
N CYS A 192 -0.69 17.14 -4.72
CA CYS A 192 0.41 17.57 -5.59
C CYS A 192 -0.04 17.73 -7.04
N PHE A 193 -0.81 16.76 -7.56
CA PHE A 193 -1.34 16.82 -8.93
C PHE A 193 -2.33 17.98 -9.13
N ASP A 194 -3.32 18.13 -8.25
CA ASP A 194 -4.32 19.19 -8.34
C ASP A 194 -3.65 20.57 -8.18
N TYR A 195 -2.72 20.70 -7.24
CA TYR A 195 -1.93 21.91 -7.05
C TYR A 195 -1.15 22.30 -8.32
N THR A 196 -0.40 21.35 -8.90
CA THR A 196 0.37 21.62 -10.14
C THR A 196 -0.52 22.14 -11.26
N LEU A 197 -1.73 21.59 -11.40
CA LEU A 197 -2.69 22.01 -12.42
C LEU A 197 -3.49 23.29 -12.05
N GLY A 198 -3.21 23.92 -10.91
CA GLY A 198 -3.96 25.09 -10.45
C GLY A 198 -5.41 24.77 -10.06
N LYS A 199 -5.74 23.50 -9.80
CA LYS A 199 -7.06 23.08 -9.35
C LYS A 199 -7.21 23.27 -7.84
N PRO A 200 -8.43 23.51 -7.34
CA PRO A 200 -8.69 23.50 -5.91
C PRO A 200 -8.40 22.13 -5.31
N LEU A 201 -7.81 22.13 -4.11
CA LEU A 201 -7.64 20.93 -3.31
C LEU A 201 -8.96 20.61 -2.61
N SER A 202 -9.59 19.49 -2.97
CA SER A 202 -10.83 19.05 -2.32
C SER A 202 -10.50 18.46 -0.95
N VAL A 203 -10.86 19.16 0.11
CA VAL A 203 -10.60 18.78 1.50
C VAL A 203 -11.91 18.54 2.23
N TRP A 204 -12.04 17.42 2.90
CA TRP A 204 -13.17 17.19 3.79
C TRP A 204 -13.14 18.18 4.93
N ARG A 205 -14.23 18.93 5.11
CA ARG A 205 -14.32 20.05 6.06
C ARG A 205 -13.83 19.69 7.46
N THR A 206 -14.11 18.48 7.91
CA THR A 206 -13.76 17.98 9.26
C THR A 206 -12.34 17.39 9.32
N ALA A 207 -11.69 17.16 8.19
CA ALA A 207 -10.43 16.39 8.15
C ALA A 207 -9.17 17.25 8.16
N ILE A 208 -9.26 18.57 7.97
CA ILE A 208 -8.09 19.43 7.75
C ILE A 208 -7.04 19.35 8.86
N ASN A 209 -7.49 19.29 10.11
CA ASN A 209 -6.63 19.22 11.29
C ASN A 209 -6.48 17.78 11.84
N GLN A 210 -7.07 16.79 11.17
CA GLN A 210 -6.98 15.41 11.61
C GLN A 210 -5.62 14.80 11.29
N TYR A 211 -5.01 14.17 12.29
CA TYR A 211 -3.80 13.37 12.11
C TYR A 211 -4.16 12.01 11.53
N ARG A 212 -3.32 11.52 10.63
CA ARG A 212 -3.41 10.19 10.05
C ARG A 212 -2.03 9.61 9.80
N PRO A 213 -1.90 8.29 9.85
CA PRO A 213 -0.65 7.63 9.52
C PRO A 213 -0.39 7.67 8.01
N TYR A 214 0.78 8.20 7.64
CA TYR A 214 1.28 8.20 6.27
C TYR A 214 2.55 7.37 6.17
N LEU A 215 2.71 6.70 5.04
CA LEU A 215 3.83 5.82 4.76
C LEU A 215 4.49 6.19 3.45
N ALA A 216 5.74 6.61 3.52
CA ALA A 216 6.57 6.83 2.34
C ALA A 216 6.74 5.52 1.56
N LEU A 217 6.63 5.58 0.25
CA LEU A 217 6.79 4.42 -0.62
C LEU A 217 8.15 3.75 -0.43
N SER A 218 9.20 4.54 -0.21
CA SER A 218 10.55 4.04 0.09
C SER A 218 10.58 3.21 1.39
N ASP A 219 9.88 3.65 2.44
CA ASP A 219 9.77 2.91 3.69
C ASP A 219 8.92 1.65 3.54
N ALA A 220 7.83 1.70 2.76
CA ALA A 220 7.02 0.51 2.47
C ALA A 220 7.84 -0.59 1.80
N ILE A 221 8.67 -0.22 0.82
CA ILE A 221 9.55 -1.16 0.12
C ILE A 221 10.62 -1.71 1.05
N ARG A 222 11.28 -0.85 1.83
CA ARG A 222 12.28 -1.27 2.80
C ARG A 222 11.70 -2.15 3.90
N ALA A 223 10.46 -1.90 4.33
CA ALA A 223 9.76 -2.74 5.30
C ALA A 223 9.52 -4.15 4.75
N ILE A 224 9.05 -4.29 3.51
CA ILE A 224 8.92 -5.59 2.84
C ILE A 224 10.29 -6.29 2.73
N GLN A 225 11.32 -5.56 2.31
CA GLN A 225 12.68 -6.10 2.19
C GLN A 225 13.26 -6.50 3.55
N HIS A 226 13.01 -5.73 4.61
CA HIS A 226 13.43 -6.02 5.98
C HIS A 226 12.81 -7.34 6.49
N VAL A 227 11.52 -7.51 6.27
CA VAL A 227 10.79 -8.75 6.60
C VAL A 227 11.42 -9.94 5.88
N ILE A 228 11.64 -9.83 4.57
CA ILE A 228 12.20 -10.92 3.76
C ILE A 228 13.64 -11.23 4.17
N GLY A 229 14.47 -10.20 4.35
CA GLY A 229 15.90 -10.34 4.67
C GLY A 229 16.18 -10.88 6.06
N ASN A 230 15.32 -10.56 7.03
CA ASN A 230 15.44 -11.02 8.42
C ASN A 230 14.50 -12.20 8.76
N GLU A 231 13.82 -12.74 7.76
CA GLU A 231 12.91 -13.89 7.90
C GLU A 231 11.79 -13.68 8.95
N ILE A 232 11.22 -12.49 9.05
CA ILE A 232 10.17 -12.13 10.01
C ILE A 232 8.82 -12.65 9.51
N TYR A 233 8.53 -13.92 9.79
CA TYR A 233 7.26 -14.59 9.43
C TYR A 233 6.65 -15.23 10.69
N ASP A 234 6.59 -14.45 11.74
CA ASP A 234 6.28 -14.85 13.12
C ASP A 234 4.78 -14.86 13.43
N GLY A 235 3.95 -14.69 12.43
CA GLY A 235 2.50 -14.65 12.57
C GLY A 235 1.97 -13.34 13.17
N GLN A 236 2.81 -12.36 13.38
CA GLN A 236 2.43 -11.10 14.04
C GLN A 236 1.86 -10.08 13.06
N ILE A 237 1.15 -9.11 13.64
CA ILE A 237 0.72 -7.89 12.96
C ILE A 237 1.67 -6.76 13.38
N TYR A 238 2.07 -5.95 12.40
CA TYR A 238 2.93 -4.78 12.60
C TYR A 238 2.35 -3.55 11.92
N ASN A 239 2.29 -2.44 12.62
CA ASN A 239 2.00 -1.15 12.04
C ASN A 239 3.24 -0.59 11.34
N VAL A 240 3.08 -0.17 10.10
CA VAL A 240 4.16 0.40 9.29
C VAL A 240 3.72 1.74 8.75
N LEU A 241 4.32 2.82 9.28
CA LEU A 241 4.05 4.20 8.88
C LEU A 241 5.31 5.04 9.08
N THR A 242 5.54 6.00 8.19
CA THR A 242 6.65 6.94 8.31
C THR A 242 6.35 7.94 9.43
N GLU A 243 5.18 8.57 9.37
CA GLU A 243 4.76 9.58 10.34
C GLU A 243 3.24 9.72 10.44
N ASN A 244 2.76 10.20 11.59
CA ASN A 244 1.41 10.72 11.76
C ASN A 244 1.43 12.23 11.45
N ILE A 245 0.64 12.69 10.48
CA ILE A 245 0.65 14.09 10.03
C ILE A 245 -0.76 14.54 9.65
N SER A 246 -1.06 15.83 9.82
CA SER A 246 -2.37 16.40 9.43
C SER A 246 -2.41 16.83 7.96
N LEU A 247 -3.62 16.87 7.38
CA LEU A 247 -3.79 17.41 6.02
C LEU A 247 -3.35 18.86 5.92
N GLN A 248 -3.58 19.67 6.97
CA GLN A 248 -3.13 21.07 7.02
C GLN A 248 -1.60 21.14 6.83
N ARG A 249 -0.83 20.28 7.50
CA ARG A 249 0.63 20.28 7.37
C ARG A 249 1.07 19.82 5.97
N ILE A 250 0.40 18.83 5.38
CA ILE A 250 0.65 18.38 4.00
C ILE A 250 0.44 19.53 3.02
N ILE A 251 -0.66 20.27 3.15
CA ILE A 251 -0.96 21.43 2.29
C ILE A 251 0.12 22.51 2.46
N SER A 252 0.50 22.83 3.71
CA SER A 252 1.57 23.81 3.97
C SER A 252 2.91 23.41 3.32
N ILE A 253 3.26 22.13 3.32
CA ILE A 253 4.48 21.63 2.65
C ILE A 253 4.37 21.80 1.13
N ILE A 254 3.21 21.52 0.55
CA ILE A 254 2.98 21.71 -0.90
C ILE A 254 3.12 23.17 -1.28
N GLU A 255 2.56 24.09 -0.48
CA GLU A 255 2.66 25.55 -0.68
C GLU A 255 4.09 26.06 -0.56
N GLU A 256 4.82 25.59 0.47
CA GLU A 256 6.22 25.92 0.71
C GLU A 256 7.11 25.55 -0.48
N ILE A 257 6.99 24.29 -0.96
CA ILE A 257 7.80 23.80 -2.08
C ILE A 257 7.36 24.39 -3.41
N GLY A 258 6.04 24.53 -3.62
CA GLY A 258 5.48 24.99 -4.86
C GLY A 258 5.46 26.52 -5.03
N GLY A 259 5.77 27.29 -3.96
CA GLY A 259 5.96 28.73 -3.99
C GLY A 259 4.67 29.56 -4.17
N ARG A 260 3.48 28.95 -4.02
CA ARG A 260 2.19 29.66 -4.09
C ARG A 260 1.17 29.06 -3.14
N LEU A 261 0.15 29.81 -2.77
CA LEU A 261 -0.95 29.30 -1.95
C LEU A 261 -1.84 28.36 -2.75
N ALA A 262 -2.30 27.30 -2.10
CA ALA A 262 -3.27 26.38 -2.65
C ALA A 262 -4.70 26.96 -2.52
N GLN A 263 -5.51 26.76 -3.54
CA GLN A 263 -6.95 26.97 -3.41
C GLN A 263 -7.54 25.74 -2.72
N ILE A 264 -8.33 25.95 -1.65
CA ILE A 264 -8.95 24.85 -0.91
C ILE A 264 -10.47 24.91 -1.15
N GLU A 265 -11.02 23.78 -1.59
CA GLU A 265 -12.45 23.56 -1.68
C GLU A 265 -12.87 22.59 -0.58
N TYR A 266 -13.68 23.07 0.36
CA TYR A 266 -14.21 22.22 1.43
C TYR A 266 -15.43 21.45 0.92
N VAL A 267 -15.32 20.13 1.01
CA VAL A 267 -16.39 19.20 0.58
C VAL A 267 -16.86 18.35 1.77
N ASP A 268 -18.11 17.90 1.73
CA ASP A 268 -18.64 16.97 2.71
C ASP A 268 -18.26 15.53 2.32
N SER A 269 -17.88 14.72 3.29
CA SER A 269 -17.53 13.32 3.05
C SER A 269 -18.73 12.42 3.28
N PRO A 270 -19.03 11.50 2.35
CA PRO A 270 -20.01 10.44 2.59
C PRO A 270 -19.51 9.36 3.55
N ILE A 271 -18.21 9.34 3.87
CA ILE A 271 -17.60 8.36 4.77
C ILE A 271 -17.39 9.04 6.13
N MET A 272 -17.86 8.41 7.20
CA MET A 272 -17.77 8.92 8.57
C MET A 272 -16.34 8.89 9.16
N ASN A 273 -15.30 8.97 8.34
CA ASN A 273 -13.89 9.11 8.77
C ASN A 273 -13.64 10.51 9.36
N GLN A 274 -14.42 10.89 10.36
CA GLN A 274 -14.44 12.26 10.89
C GLN A 274 -13.44 12.48 12.04
N PHE A 275 -12.79 11.44 12.53
CA PHE A 275 -11.91 11.53 13.69
C PHE A 275 -10.46 11.30 13.32
N SER A 276 -9.61 12.03 14.02
CA SER A 276 -8.17 11.84 14.03
C SER A 276 -7.83 10.49 14.61
N TYR A 277 -6.82 9.82 14.07
CA TYR A 277 -6.19 8.71 14.75
C TYR A 277 -4.69 8.69 14.45
N GLU A 278 -3.95 8.47 15.51
CA GLU A 278 -2.51 8.30 15.43
C GLU A 278 -2.17 6.85 15.69
N VAL A 279 -1.16 6.33 15.03
CA VAL A 279 -0.77 4.93 15.08
C VAL A 279 0.67 4.83 15.55
N SER A 280 0.93 3.96 16.53
CA SER A 280 2.26 3.63 17.00
C SER A 280 2.95 2.68 16.02
N LYS A 281 4.22 2.95 15.71
CA LYS A 281 5.10 2.11 14.88
C LYS A 281 6.18 1.38 15.69
N LEU A 282 6.16 1.55 17.00
CA LEU A 282 7.21 1.07 17.92
C LEU A 282 7.42 -0.44 17.86
N LYS A 283 6.37 -1.24 17.62
CA LYS A 283 6.49 -2.69 17.53
C LYS A 283 7.36 -3.09 16.33
N PHE A 284 7.19 -2.44 15.18
CA PHE A 284 8.00 -2.73 13.99
C PHE A 284 9.45 -2.19 14.14
N GLU A 285 9.63 -1.04 14.77
CA GLU A 285 10.99 -0.52 15.08
C GLU A 285 11.79 -1.47 15.97
N LYS A 286 11.15 -2.19 16.89
CA LYS A 286 11.81 -3.20 17.73
C LYS A 286 12.36 -4.40 16.94
N THR A 287 11.96 -4.60 15.70
CA THR A 287 12.57 -5.60 14.80
C THR A 287 13.92 -5.14 14.22
N GLY A 288 14.36 -3.94 14.54
CA GLY A 288 15.57 -3.31 13.99
C GLY A 288 15.30 -2.51 12.72
N PHE A 289 14.03 -2.25 12.38
CA PHE A 289 13.69 -1.42 11.22
C PHE A 289 13.83 0.07 11.54
N GLU A 290 14.49 0.82 10.66
CA GLU A 290 14.64 2.27 10.75
C GLU A 290 13.91 2.96 9.60
N TYR A 291 13.01 3.88 9.92
CA TYR A 291 12.32 4.71 8.93
C TYR A 291 13.27 5.79 8.40
N GLN A 292 13.26 6.02 7.08
CA GLN A 292 14.11 7.02 6.41
C GLN A 292 13.31 7.88 5.43
N GLY A 293 12.05 7.55 5.19
CA GLY A 293 11.17 8.31 4.32
C GLY A 293 10.75 9.64 4.94
N SER A 294 10.25 10.55 4.09
CA SER A 294 9.78 11.86 4.50
C SER A 294 8.63 12.30 3.59
N VAL A 295 7.54 12.77 4.21
CA VAL A 295 6.42 13.37 3.44
C VAL A 295 6.91 14.59 2.66
N TYR A 296 7.81 15.37 3.22
CA TYR A 296 8.39 16.55 2.55
C TYR A 296 9.14 16.18 1.27
N GLU A 297 10.03 15.18 1.34
CA GLU A 297 10.83 14.74 0.19
C GLU A 297 9.96 14.10 -0.89
N ASP A 298 8.95 13.33 -0.51
CA ASP A 298 8.04 12.71 -1.45
C ASP A 298 7.12 13.73 -2.14
N ILE A 299 6.66 14.78 -1.43
CA ILE A 299 5.96 15.91 -2.03
C ILE A 299 6.88 16.63 -3.02
N SER A 300 8.13 16.93 -2.63
CA SER A 300 9.11 17.57 -3.51
C SER A 300 9.34 16.76 -4.78
N SER A 301 9.56 15.47 -4.65
CA SER A 301 9.77 14.56 -5.77
C SER A 301 8.52 14.48 -6.67
N THR A 302 7.32 14.45 -6.07
CA THR A 302 6.06 14.38 -6.82
C THR A 302 5.80 15.68 -7.59
N LEU A 303 6.01 16.84 -6.99
CA LEU A 303 5.91 18.12 -7.68
C LEU A 303 6.92 18.24 -8.82
N LYS A 304 8.15 17.77 -8.60
CA LYS A 304 9.20 17.80 -9.62
C LYS A 304 8.88 16.97 -10.86
N ILE A 305 8.29 15.77 -10.71
CA ILE A 305 7.90 14.97 -11.90
C ILE A 305 6.70 15.55 -12.65
N LEU A 306 5.93 16.42 -11.99
CA LEU A 306 4.79 17.14 -12.58
C LEU A 306 5.21 18.52 -13.12
N ASP A 307 6.47 18.92 -12.95
CA ASP A 307 6.99 20.19 -13.42
C ASP A 307 6.89 20.32 -14.95
N GLY A 308 6.60 21.52 -15.43
CA GLY A 308 6.39 21.77 -16.86
C GLY A 308 4.98 21.47 -17.37
N ILE A 309 4.09 20.88 -16.55
CA ILE A 309 2.68 20.74 -16.92
C ILE A 309 1.98 22.08 -16.68
N GLN A 310 1.42 22.68 -17.74
CA GLN A 310 0.62 23.88 -17.64
C GLN A 310 -0.85 23.56 -17.86
N ASN A 311 -1.72 24.02 -16.97
CA ASN A 311 -3.16 23.95 -17.20
C ASN A 311 -3.59 25.15 -18.05
N VAL A 312 -4.10 24.90 -19.25
CA VAL A 312 -4.57 25.94 -20.20
C VAL A 312 -5.95 26.49 -19.80
N ARG A 313 -6.57 25.95 -18.77
CA ARG A 313 -7.84 26.44 -18.23
C ARG A 313 -7.56 27.38 -17.05
N LEU A 314 -7.13 28.58 -17.39
CA LEU A 314 -7.22 29.75 -16.53
C LEU A 314 -8.43 30.57 -16.93
#